data_69b2e6c4e57046e141cb6ed6f691ac6f
#
_entry.id   69b2e6c4e57046e141cb6ed6f691ac6f
#
_cell.length_a   1.000
_cell.length_b   1.000
_cell.length_c   1.000
_cell.angle_alpha   90.00
_cell.angle_beta   90.00
_cell.angle_gamma   90.00
#
_symmetry.space_group_name_H-M   'P 1'
#
loop_
_entity.id
_entity.type
_entity.pdbx_description
1 polymer ?
#
loop_
_entity_poly.entity_id
_entity_poly.type
_entity_poly.pdbx_seq_one_letter_code
_entity_poly.pdbx_strand_id
1 'polypeptide(L)'
;MKKLKTGLVATLLFASNVLTAGIPLPGDSVPGVRKIRDVFIYEDKQFYATFPSVVKKKDGEILVAFRRAPERRGFGEKASSHVDPNAYLVTVRSKDGINWSKEPDLLYAHSLGGSQDPCMIQLRDGTLLCASYGWAFLRPDGMEKLKQPYFMTGEAVFLGGYVVRSTDGGKSWKGPIYPPHIQPEINLDVYGKPVPAYNRGAMYEGKDGRVFWVVAASEANKPKKTTTHLLISEDKGLTWKYSSVVAADEKGSFNETSVYETPKGDIVAFLRSAELDDQACIARSTDGGKHFGKWEKMGFQGHPMQAMRLPDQRVLLVYGYRHKPFGIRARILNAECTDFATAKEIVLREDGGGYDIGYPWAVQLNNKQVLVTYYFNIDNGTRHIAGTILEIGK
;
A
#
# COMPACT_ATOMS: atom_id res chain seq x y z
N MET A 1 13.45 25.68 68.34
CA MET A 1 14.29 25.95 67.13
C MET A 1 15.01 24.66 66.78
N LYS A 2 14.52 23.91 65.78
CA LYS A 2 15.19 22.68 65.28
C LYS A 2 15.64 22.99 63.84
N LYS A 3 16.95 22.90 63.63
CA LYS A 3 17.59 23.09 62.32
C LYS A 3 17.32 21.91 61.41
N LEU A 4 16.72 22.13 60.26
CA LEU A 4 16.63 21.18 59.17
C LEU A 4 17.97 21.12 58.42
N LYS A 5 18.57 19.95 58.29
CA LYS A 5 19.70 19.70 57.38
C LYS A 5 19.18 19.26 56.04
N THR A 6 19.43 20.09 55.01
CA THR A 6 19.20 19.74 53.60
C THR A 6 20.33 18.85 53.12
N GLY A 7 20.00 17.60 52.81
CA GLY A 7 20.91 16.68 52.12
C GLY A 7 20.70 16.75 50.60
N LEU A 8 21.74 17.11 49.89
CA LEU A 8 21.81 17.11 48.44
C LEU A 8 22.02 15.69 47.92
N VAL A 9 21.01 15.11 47.29
CA VAL A 9 21.16 13.78 46.61
C VAL A 9 21.57 14.09 45.16
N ALA A 10 22.78 13.76 44.82
CA ALA A 10 23.29 13.79 43.46
C ALA A 10 22.85 12.50 42.75
N THR A 11 21.93 12.61 41.82
CA THR A 11 21.50 11.50 40.94
C THR A 11 22.51 11.37 39.80
N LEU A 12 23.35 10.37 39.87
CA LEU A 12 24.20 9.95 38.74
C LEU A 12 23.33 9.28 37.67
N LEU A 13 23.14 9.98 36.55
CA LEU A 13 22.59 9.39 35.34
C LEU A 13 23.68 8.52 34.67
N PHE A 14 23.59 7.21 34.85
CA PHE A 14 24.31 6.26 34.01
C PHE A 14 23.60 6.19 32.63
N ALA A 15 24.20 6.79 31.63
CA ALA A 15 23.83 6.53 30.24
C ALA A 15 24.35 5.14 29.87
N SER A 16 23.52 4.12 30.00
CA SER A 16 23.80 2.78 29.47
C SER A 16 23.62 2.81 27.95
N ASN A 17 24.74 2.83 27.23
CA ASN A 17 24.77 2.47 25.80
C ASN A 17 24.40 0.98 25.67
N VAL A 18 23.11 0.68 25.56
CA VAL A 18 22.64 -0.64 25.16
C VAL A 18 22.90 -0.77 23.66
N LEU A 19 24.00 -1.42 23.30
CA LEU A 19 24.16 -2.01 21.98
C LEU A 19 23.00 -3.01 21.79
N THR A 20 21.93 -2.59 21.12
CA THR A 20 20.84 -3.47 20.74
C THR A 20 21.37 -4.43 19.69
N ALA A 21 21.74 -5.65 20.10
CA ALA A 21 21.90 -6.75 19.17
C ALA A 21 20.59 -6.85 18.36
N GLY A 22 20.70 -6.86 17.02
CA GLY A 22 19.52 -6.99 16.15
C GLY A 22 18.76 -8.26 16.48
N ILE A 23 17.44 -8.20 16.47
CA ILE A 23 16.58 -9.36 16.69
C ILE A 23 16.78 -10.32 15.50
N PRO A 24 17.09 -11.61 15.73
CA PRO A 24 17.16 -12.58 14.63
C PRO A 24 15.83 -12.62 13.87
N LEU A 25 15.90 -12.75 12.52
CA LEU A 25 14.74 -13.02 11.72
C LEU A 25 14.23 -14.43 12.03
N PRO A 26 12.90 -14.65 12.13
CA PRO A 26 12.37 -16.00 12.17
C PRO A 26 12.72 -16.74 10.86
N GLY A 27 13.06 -18.02 10.94
CA GLY A 27 13.44 -18.86 9.80
C GLY A 27 14.91 -18.75 9.37
N ASP A 28 15.24 -19.33 8.21
CA ASP A 28 16.59 -19.30 7.65
C ASP A 28 17.01 -17.88 7.28
N SER A 29 18.10 -17.38 7.86
CA SER A 29 18.60 -16.05 7.59
C SER A 29 19.06 -15.92 6.14
N VAL A 30 18.59 -14.89 5.44
CA VAL A 30 19.14 -14.52 4.13
C VAL A 30 20.42 -13.72 4.38
N PRO A 31 21.58 -14.15 3.84
CA PRO A 31 22.84 -13.46 4.02
C PRO A 31 22.73 -11.97 3.69
N GLY A 32 23.30 -11.12 4.54
CA GLY A 32 23.28 -9.67 4.34
C GLY A 32 21.96 -8.99 4.74
N VAL A 33 20.95 -9.70 5.25
CA VAL A 33 19.70 -9.10 5.75
C VAL A 33 19.58 -9.30 7.25
N ARG A 34 19.34 -8.20 7.96
CA ARG A 34 19.15 -8.22 9.42
C ARG A 34 17.94 -7.37 9.81
N LYS A 35 17.04 -7.93 10.59
CA LYS A 35 15.96 -7.17 11.24
C LYS A 35 16.55 -6.35 12.38
N ILE A 36 16.31 -5.05 12.38
CA ILE A 36 16.76 -4.13 13.44
C ILE A 36 15.71 -4.05 14.54
N ARG A 37 14.47 -3.70 14.15
CA ARG A 37 13.33 -3.60 15.08
C ARG A 37 12.01 -3.52 14.34
N ASP A 38 10.94 -3.77 15.05
CA ASP A 38 9.61 -3.35 14.69
C ASP A 38 9.31 -1.97 15.31
N VAL A 39 8.48 -1.17 14.64
CA VAL A 39 8.06 0.16 15.07
C VAL A 39 6.54 0.29 14.99
N PHE A 40 5.94 0.96 15.98
CA PHE A 40 4.58 1.45 15.89
C PHE A 40 4.59 2.81 15.18
N ILE A 41 3.81 2.93 14.11
CA ILE A 41 3.71 4.17 13.32
C ILE A 41 2.48 4.95 13.73
N TYR A 42 1.34 4.28 13.86
CA TYR A 42 0.09 4.87 14.33
C TYR A 42 -0.81 3.81 14.95
N GLU A 43 -1.33 4.09 16.13
CA GLU A 43 -2.34 3.30 16.80
C GLU A 43 -3.32 4.22 17.51
N ASP A 44 -4.61 3.97 17.31
CA ASP A 44 -5.69 4.62 18.04
C ASP A 44 -6.85 3.61 18.15
N LYS A 45 -7.24 3.27 19.38
CA LYS A 45 -8.28 2.25 19.63
C LYS A 45 -9.67 2.67 19.14
N GLN A 46 -9.90 3.96 18.89
CA GLN A 46 -11.15 4.47 18.34
C GLN A 46 -11.24 4.32 16.81
N PHE A 47 -10.13 3.94 16.16
CA PHE A 47 -10.04 3.89 14.72
C PHE A 47 -9.49 2.56 14.20
N TYR A 48 -10.03 2.16 13.10
CA TYR A 48 -9.58 1.08 12.25
C TYR A 48 -8.61 1.68 11.22
N ALA A 49 -7.30 1.55 11.48
CA ALA A 49 -6.23 2.10 10.65
C ALA A 49 -5.63 1.01 9.75
N THR A 50 -5.70 1.19 8.41
CA THR A 50 -5.35 0.15 7.45
C THR A 50 -4.74 0.69 6.16
N PHE A 51 -4.18 -0.22 5.35
CA PHE A 51 -3.73 0.00 3.97
C PHE A 51 -2.70 1.12 3.81
N PRO A 52 -1.55 1.05 4.48
CA PRO A 52 -0.56 2.11 4.38
C PRO A 52 0.16 2.12 3.03
N SER A 53 0.63 3.30 2.64
CA SER A 53 1.71 3.51 1.67
C SER A 53 2.71 4.53 2.23
N VAL A 54 3.98 4.42 1.85
CA VAL A 54 5.05 5.27 2.38
C VAL A 54 5.88 5.89 1.28
N VAL A 55 6.27 7.14 1.46
CA VAL A 55 7.29 7.82 0.66
C VAL A 55 8.30 8.51 1.56
N LYS A 56 9.56 8.60 1.10
CA LYS A 56 10.57 9.47 1.69
C LYS A 56 10.78 10.64 0.76
N LYS A 57 10.47 11.84 1.23
CA LYS A 57 10.61 13.07 0.46
C LYS A 57 12.08 13.44 0.24
N LYS A 58 12.33 14.32 -0.73
CA LYS A 58 13.67 14.79 -1.05
C LYS A 58 14.36 15.51 0.13
N ASP A 59 13.60 16.14 1.02
CA ASP A 59 14.10 16.79 2.25
C ASP A 59 14.39 15.79 3.38
N GLY A 60 14.17 14.49 3.12
CA GLY A 60 14.42 13.41 4.06
C GLY A 60 13.22 13.06 4.95
N GLU A 61 12.17 13.87 4.99
CA GLU A 61 10.96 13.56 5.76
C GLU A 61 10.24 12.35 5.15
N ILE A 62 9.73 11.47 6.00
CA ILE A 62 9.00 10.27 5.65
C ILE A 62 7.51 10.54 5.91
N LEU A 63 6.67 10.25 4.91
CA LEU A 63 5.22 10.31 5.01
C LEU A 63 4.65 8.90 4.89
N VAL A 64 3.78 8.52 5.82
CA VAL A 64 2.94 7.32 5.70
C VAL A 64 1.50 7.77 5.55
N ALA A 65 0.91 7.47 4.39
CA ALA A 65 -0.52 7.64 4.16
C ALA A 65 -1.25 6.35 4.50
N PHE A 66 -2.43 6.44 5.12
CA PHE A 66 -3.26 5.28 5.42
C PHE A 66 -4.74 5.67 5.50
N ARG A 67 -5.60 4.65 5.40
CA ARG A 67 -7.04 4.79 5.62
C ARG A 67 -7.33 4.78 7.11
N ARG A 68 -8.16 5.69 7.56
CA ARG A 68 -8.67 5.79 8.93
C ARG A 68 -10.19 5.75 8.90
N ALA A 69 -10.79 4.79 9.58
CA ALA A 69 -12.24 4.66 9.73
C ALA A 69 -12.58 4.48 11.22
N PRO A 70 -13.82 4.76 11.67
CA PRO A 70 -14.21 4.46 13.02
C PRO A 70 -14.05 2.96 13.35
N GLU A 71 -13.62 2.64 14.55
CA GLU A 71 -13.63 1.26 15.06
C GLU A 71 -15.05 0.89 15.46
N ARG A 72 -15.78 0.27 14.56
CA ARG A 72 -17.22 0.00 14.68
C ARG A 72 -17.61 -0.87 15.89
N ARG A 73 -16.69 -1.74 16.34
CA ARG A 73 -16.92 -2.54 17.56
C ARG A 73 -17.10 -1.68 18.81
N GLY A 74 -16.51 -0.48 18.83
CA GLY A 74 -16.72 0.52 19.88
C GLY A 74 -18.16 1.06 19.96
N PHE A 75 -18.95 0.92 18.88
CA PHE A 75 -20.37 1.28 18.80
C PHE A 75 -21.31 0.07 18.95
N GLY A 76 -20.77 -1.11 19.31
CA GLY A 76 -21.55 -2.33 19.48
C GLY A 76 -21.79 -3.12 18.19
N GLU A 77 -21.17 -2.76 17.06
CA GLU A 77 -21.22 -3.54 15.83
C GLU A 77 -20.31 -4.80 15.92
N LYS A 78 -20.65 -5.85 15.19
CA LYS A 78 -19.95 -7.15 15.29
C LYS A 78 -18.50 -7.09 14.81
N ALA A 79 -18.20 -6.26 13.83
CA ALA A 79 -16.86 -6.12 13.25
C ALA A 79 -16.69 -4.77 12.56
N SER A 80 -15.44 -4.31 12.48
CA SER A 80 -15.06 -3.23 11.57
C SER A 80 -15.05 -3.73 10.13
N SER A 81 -15.39 -2.84 9.19
CA SER A 81 -15.48 -3.16 7.77
C SER A 81 -14.35 -2.51 6.98
N HIS A 82 -13.87 -3.20 5.94
CA HIS A 82 -13.01 -2.61 4.92
C HIS A 82 -13.70 -1.47 4.18
N VAL A 83 -15.02 -1.43 4.16
CA VAL A 83 -15.81 -0.37 3.54
C VAL A 83 -16.60 0.34 4.63
N ASP A 84 -16.37 1.64 4.78
CA ASP A 84 -17.00 2.46 5.83
C ASP A 84 -17.31 3.85 5.27
N PRO A 85 -18.54 4.39 5.47
CA PRO A 85 -18.93 5.70 4.95
C PRO A 85 -18.09 6.85 5.53
N ASN A 86 -17.55 6.64 6.73
CA ASN A 86 -16.76 7.65 7.45
C ASN A 86 -15.24 7.41 7.32
N ALA A 87 -14.82 6.56 6.36
CA ALA A 87 -13.41 6.36 6.09
C ALA A 87 -12.82 7.55 5.32
N TYR A 88 -11.64 7.96 5.71
CA TYR A 88 -10.88 9.03 5.07
C TYR A 88 -9.38 8.73 5.09
N LEU A 89 -8.62 9.45 4.27
CA LEU A 89 -7.18 9.27 4.12
C LEU A 89 -6.45 10.30 4.97
N VAL A 90 -5.44 9.83 5.69
CA VAL A 90 -4.59 10.66 6.55
C VAL A 90 -3.12 10.37 6.31
N THR A 91 -2.25 11.26 6.79
CA THR A 91 -0.79 11.06 6.81
C THR A 91 -0.22 11.29 8.20
N VAL A 92 0.79 10.51 8.56
CA VAL A 92 1.70 10.78 9.67
C VAL A 92 3.12 10.98 9.15
N ARG A 93 3.93 11.70 9.91
CA ARG A 93 5.25 12.19 9.50
C ARG A 93 6.34 11.71 10.44
N SER A 94 7.53 11.46 9.88
CA SER A 94 8.74 11.13 10.64
C SER A 94 9.98 11.68 9.94
N LYS A 95 11.03 11.97 10.71
CA LYS A 95 12.36 12.32 10.18
C LYS A 95 13.35 11.16 10.23
N ASP A 96 13.07 10.14 11.03
CA ASP A 96 13.98 9.03 11.31
C ASP A 96 13.38 7.63 11.08
N GLY A 97 12.06 7.54 10.79
CA GLY A 97 11.34 6.28 10.64
C GLY A 97 11.01 5.59 11.97
N ILE A 98 11.31 6.21 13.10
CA ILE A 98 11.10 5.66 14.45
C ILE A 98 10.11 6.51 15.24
N ASN A 99 10.32 7.84 15.24
CA ASN A 99 9.47 8.79 15.92
C ASN A 99 8.50 9.44 14.94
N TRP A 100 7.19 9.32 15.21
CA TRP A 100 6.11 9.72 14.34
C TRP A 100 5.24 10.81 14.95
N SER A 101 4.63 11.64 14.09
CA SER A 101 3.62 12.61 14.55
C SER A 101 2.46 11.86 15.22
N LYS A 102 1.99 12.36 16.36
CA LYS A 102 0.88 11.74 17.11
C LYS A 102 -0.46 11.96 16.42
N GLU A 103 -0.69 13.21 16.00
CA GLU A 103 -1.91 13.57 15.28
C GLU A 103 -1.68 13.41 13.77
N PRO A 104 -2.57 12.70 13.07
CA PRO A 104 -2.49 12.58 11.63
C PRO A 104 -3.05 13.82 10.93
N ASP A 105 -2.39 14.23 9.85
CA ASP A 105 -2.90 15.27 8.94
C ASP A 105 -3.92 14.68 7.98
N LEU A 106 -5.00 15.41 7.68
CA LEU A 106 -5.96 15.02 6.66
C LEU A 106 -5.29 15.03 5.27
N LEU A 107 -5.32 13.89 4.57
CA LEU A 107 -4.93 13.82 3.18
C LEU A 107 -6.13 14.08 2.26
N TYR A 108 -7.19 13.30 2.41
CA TYR A 108 -8.42 13.45 1.62
C TYR A 108 -9.61 12.74 2.26
N ALA A 109 -10.77 13.37 2.18
CA ALA A 109 -12.07 12.77 2.52
C ALA A 109 -12.99 12.88 1.30
N HIS A 110 -13.54 11.76 0.83
CA HIS A 110 -14.44 11.73 -0.30
C HIS A 110 -15.80 12.32 0.06
N SER A 111 -16.33 13.22 -0.76
CA SER A 111 -17.56 13.96 -0.45
C SER A 111 -18.84 13.11 -0.40
N LEU A 112 -18.84 11.94 -1.06
CA LEU A 112 -20.02 11.07 -1.17
C LEU A 112 -19.96 9.85 -0.25
N GLY A 113 -18.87 9.66 0.51
CA GLY A 113 -18.74 8.50 1.39
C GLY A 113 -17.30 8.17 1.74
N GLY A 114 -17.00 6.88 1.90
CA GLY A 114 -15.70 6.43 2.35
C GLY A 114 -14.62 6.46 1.28
N SER A 115 -13.43 6.94 1.65
CA SER A 115 -12.20 6.76 0.89
C SER A 115 -11.55 5.43 1.25
N GLN A 116 -10.87 4.82 0.29
CA GLN A 116 -10.22 3.52 0.45
C GLN A 116 -8.69 3.65 0.33
N ASP A 117 -8.01 2.59 0.06
CA ASP A 117 -6.57 2.35 0.09
C ASP A 117 -5.72 3.46 -0.56
N PRO A 118 -4.97 4.27 0.18
CA PRO A 118 -4.11 5.29 -0.42
C PRO A 118 -2.84 4.65 -1.02
N CYS A 119 -2.53 5.00 -2.27
CA CYS A 119 -1.31 4.60 -2.98
C CYS A 119 -0.50 5.83 -3.32
N MET A 120 0.51 6.12 -2.52
CA MET A 120 1.29 7.35 -2.62
C MET A 120 2.60 7.12 -3.38
N ILE A 121 2.95 8.07 -4.25
CA ILE A 121 4.26 8.15 -4.89
C ILE A 121 4.77 9.59 -4.82
N GLN A 122 6.10 9.77 -4.63
CA GLN A 122 6.75 11.04 -4.91
C GLN A 122 7.45 10.97 -6.26
N LEU A 123 7.14 11.91 -7.15
CA LEU A 123 7.80 12.07 -8.42
C LEU A 123 9.17 12.77 -8.26
N ARG A 124 10.03 12.62 -9.27
CA ARG A 124 11.38 13.21 -9.25
C ARG A 124 11.41 14.73 -9.09
N ASP A 125 10.36 15.44 -9.47
CA ASP A 125 10.26 16.89 -9.24
C ASP A 125 9.78 17.27 -7.82
N GLY A 126 9.40 16.29 -7.01
CA GLY A 126 8.89 16.47 -5.65
C GLY A 126 7.36 16.46 -5.55
N THR A 127 6.65 16.42 -6.68
CA THR A 127 5.19 16.26 -6.69
C THR A 127 4.80 14.95 -6.02
N LEU A 128 3.80 14.98 -5.15
CA LEU A 128 3.19 13.80 -4.56
C LEU A 128 1.89 13.50 -5.30
N LEU A 129 1.68 12.24 -5.66
CA LEU A 129 0.41 11.70 -6.12
C LEU A 129 -0.09 10.68 -5.11
N CYS A 130 -1.38 10.65 -4.85
CA CYS A 130 -2.02 9.60 -4.07
C CYS A 130 -3.27 9.13 -4.82
N ALA A 131 -3.23 7.89 -5.33
CA ALA A 131 -4.40 7.24 -5.90
C ALA A 131 -5.20 6.57 -4.80
N SER A 132 -6.52 6.54 -4.97
CA SER A 132 -7.46 5.84 -4.10
C SER A 132 -8.76 5.58 -4.87
N TYR A 133 -9.77 5.05 -4.19
CA TYR A 133 -11.12 4.86 -4.72
C TYR A 133 -12.16 5.05 -3.61
N GLY A 134 -13.42 5.21 -4.00
CA GLY A 134 -14.47 5.60 -3.08
C GLY A 134 -15.66 4.66 -3.08
N TRP A 135 -16.44 4.75 -1.99
CA TRP A 135 -17.69 4.04 -1.77
C TRP A 135 -18.75 5.02 -1.30
N ALA A 136 -19.93 5.00 -1.90
CA ALA A 136 -21.09 5.75 -1.43
C ALA A 136 -22.05 4.85 -0.65
N PHE A 137 -22.62 5.39 0.40
CA PHE A 137 -23.69 4.76 1.16
C PHE A 137 -24.99 5.51 0.88
N LEU A 138 -26.01 4.80 0.46
CA LEU A 138 -27.29 5.36 0.07
C LEU A 138 -28.39 4.88 1.03
N ARG A 139 -29.41 5.71 1.18
CA ARG A 139 -30.66 5.27 1.80
C ARG A 139 -31.39 4.28 0.89
N PRO A 140 -32.24 3.38 1.44
CA PRO A 140 -32.93 2.37 0.63
C PRO A 140 -33.68 2.95 -0.57
N ASP A 141 -34.37 4.08 -0.41
CA ASP A 141 -35.10 4.76 -1.47
C ASP A 141 -34.19 5.32 -2.57
N GLY A 142 -32.93 5.63 -2.27
CA GLY A 142 -31.91 6.00 -3.25
C GLY A 142 -31.37 4.78 -4.00
N MET A 143 -31.21 3.64 -3.32
CA MET A 143 -30.73 2.39 -3.93
C MET A 143 -31.66 1.89 -5.04
N GLU A 144 -32.97 2.00 -4.86
CA GLU A 144 -33.99 1.59 -5.84
C GLU A 144 -33.91 2.35 -7.18
N LYS A 145 -33.31 3.54 -7.16
CA LYS A 145 -33.20 4.43 -8.33
C LYS A 145 -31.88 4.33 -9.08
N LEU A 146 -30.95 3.48 -8.60
CA LEU A 146 -29.65 3.34 -9.25
C LEU A 146 -29.77 2.70 -10.64
N LYS A 147 -29.03 3.25 -11.58
CA LYS A 147 -28.87 2.65 -12.90
C LYS A 147 -27.97 1.44 -12.83
N GLN A 148 -28.38 0.38 -13.53
CA GLN A 148 -27.62 -0.86 -13.64
C GLN A 148 -26.66 -0.83 -14.86
N PRO A 149 -25.55 -1.57 -14.84
CA PRO A 149 -25.02 -2.32 -13.68
C PRO A 149 -24.25 -1.39 -12.72
N TYR A 150 -24.22 -1.74 -11.44
CA TYR A 150 -23.35 -1.13 -10.45
C TYR A 150 -22.72 -2.21 -9.56
N PHE A 151 -21.55 -1.94 -9.02
CA PHE A 151 -20.92 -2.84 -8.06
C PHE A 151 -21.17 -2.35 -6.63
N MET A 152 -21.56 -3.29 -5.75
CA MET A 152 -21.73 -2.99 -4.34
C MET A 152 -21.16 -4.10 -3.46
N THR A 153 -20.78 -3.71 -2.25
CA THR A 153 -20.44 -4.62 -1.16
C THR A 153 -21.13 -4.16 0.12
N GLY A 154 -21.91 -5.04 0.74
CA GLY A 154 -22.83 -4.62 1.79
C GLY A 154 -23.80 -3.55 1.27
N GLU A 155 -23.86 -2.41 1.96
CA GLU A 155 -24.70 -1.26 1.60
C GLU A 155 -23.94 -0.17 0.83
N ALA A 156 -22.68 -0.44 0.44
CA ALA A 156 -21.82 0.51 -0.22
C ALA A 156 -21.77 0.30 -1.72
N VAL A 157 -22.01 1.36 -2.49
CA VAL A 157 -21.91 1.39 -3.96
C VAL A 157 -20.57 1.94 -4.37
N PHE A 158 -19.91 1.27 -5.31
CA PHE A 158 -18.60 1.65 -5.80
C PHE A 158 -18.65 2.93 -6.65
N LEU A 159 -17.71 3.85 -6.39
CA LEU A 159 -17.63 5.14 -7.08
C LEU A 159 -16.48 5.22 -8.09
N GLY A 160 -15.64 4.18 -8.15
CA GLY A 160 -14.43 4.20 -8.96
C GLY A 160 -13.26 4.92 -8.32
N GLY A 161 -12.18 5.04 -9.08
CA GLY A 161 -10.91 5.60 -8.63
C GLY A 161 -10.80 7.10 -8.78
N TYR A 162 -9.85 7.67 -8.03
CA TYR A 162 -9.43 9.06 -8.14
C TYR A 162 -7.95 9.20 -7.75
N VAL A 163 -7.35 10.31 -8.15
CA VAL A 163 -6.01 10.72 -7.76
C VAL A 163 -6.07 12.10 -7.12
N VAL A 164 -5.39 12.30 -6.01
CA VAL A 164 -5.13 13.62 -5.43
C VAL A 164 -3.65 13.94 -5.54
N ARG A 165 -3.32 15.22 -5.67
CA ARG A 165 -1.99 15.72 -5.99
C ARG A 165 -1.56 16.82 -5.05
N SER A 166 -0.31 16.77 -4.57
CA SER A 166 0.32 17.81 -3.76
C SER A 166 1.61 18.29 -4.39
N THR A 167 1.85 19.59 -4.37
CA THR A 167 3.12 20.24 -4.83
C THR A 167 3.85 20.99 -3.71
N ASP A 168 3.36 20.87 -2.48
CA ASP A 168 3.88 21.56 -1.30
C ASP A 168 4.38 20.58 -0.22
N GLY A 169 4.73 19.36 -0.63
CA GLY A 169 5.25 18.30 0.25
C GLY A 169 4.19 17.65 1.13
N GLY A 170 2.94 17.57 0.64
CA GLY A 170 1.84 16.93 1.34
C GLY A 170 1.20 17.79 2.43
N LYS A 171 1.38 19.11 2.39
CA LYS A 171 0.70 20.05 3.31
C LYS A 171 -0.72 20.34 2.84
N SER A 172 -0.92 20.42 1.52
CA SER A 172 -2.24 20.52 0.91
C SER A 172 -2.36 19.61 -0.31
N TRP A 173 -3.59 19.21 -0.61
CA TRP A 173 -3.90 18.27 -1.68
C TRP A 173 -4.97 18.85 -2.59
N LYS A 174 -4.76 18.73 -3.91
CA LYS A 174 -5.69 19.15 -4.95
C LYS A 174 -6.30 17.92 -5.63
N GLY A 175 -7.56 17.99 -5.94
CA GLY A 175 -8.31 16.92 -6.58
C GLY A 175 -9.76 16.87 -6.09
N PRO A 176 -10.51 15.80 -6.43
CA PRO A 176 -10.05 14.59 -7.12
C PRO A 176 -9.82 14.81 -8.61
N ILE A 177 -8.79 14.14 -9.15
CA ILE A 177 -8.54 13.98 -10.58
C ILE A 177 -9.05 12.57 -10.93
N TYR A 178 -10.02 12.47 -11.82
CA TYR A 178 -10.60 11.20 -12.21
C TYR A 178 -9.85 10.63 -13.42
N PRO A 179 -9.30 9.40 -13.31
CA PRO A 179 -8.75 8.69 -14.46
C PRO A 179 -9.89 8.32 -15.45
N PRO A 180 -9.57 7.96 -16.69
CA PRO A 180 -10.59 7.56 -17.66
C PRO A 180 -11.31 6.28 -17.19
N HIS A 181 -12.57 6.13 -17.60
CA HIS A 181 -13.21 4.83 -17.65
C HIS A 181 -12.52 3.95 -18.68
N ILE A 182 -12.33 2.67 -18.40
CA ILE A 182 -11.65 1.73 -19.30
C ILE A 182 -12.52 0.49 -19.52
N GLN A 183 -12.46 -0.06 -20.73
CA GLN A 183 -13.04 -1.39 -21.00
C GLN A 183 -12.12 -2.50 -20.41
N PRO A 184 -12.67 -3.62 -19.91
CA PRO A 184 -14.07 -4.05 -20.01
C PRO A 184 -14.98 -3.61 -18.83
N GLU A 185 -14.60 -2.62 -18.02
CA GLU A 185 -15.42 -2.16 -16.90
C GLU A 185 -16.83 -1.75 -17.37
N ILE A 186 -17.85 -2.24 -16.67
CA ILE A 186 -19.26 -1.98 -17.02
C ILE A 186 -20.03 -1.20 -15.96
N ASN A 187 -19.45 -1.11 -14.74
CA ASN A 187 -20.18 -0.53 -13.63
C ASN A 187 -20.41 0.98 -13.79
N LEU A 188 -21.54 1.44 -13.27
CA LEU A 188 -21.91 2.83 -13.18
C LEU A 188 -21.80 3.29 -11.72
N ASP A 189 -21.48 4.56 -11.54
CA ASP A 189 -21.51 5.22 -10.24
C ASP A 189 -22.96 5.60 -9.82
N VAL A 190 -23.10 6.23 -8.66
CA VAL A 190 -24.40 6.64 -8.10
C VAL A 190 -25.14 7.67 -8.96
N TYR A 191 -24.48 8.31 -9.90
CA TYR A 191 -25.09 9.23 -10.88
C TYR A 191 -25.40 8.55 -12.22
N GLY A 192 -25.14 7.26 -12.34
CA GLY A 192 -25.31 6.49 -13.57
C GLY A 192 -24.27 6.82 -14.63
N LYS A 193 -23.09 7.27 -14.24
CA LYS A 193 -21.93 7.50 -15.11
C LYS A 193 -20.95 6.33 -15.00
N PRO A 194 -20.24 5.98 -16.10
CA PRO A 194 -19.19 4.96 -16.04
C PRO A 194 -18.15 5.27 -14.96
N VAL A 195 -17.85 4.30 -14.10
CA VAL A 195 -16.87 4.49 -13.01
C VAL A 195 -15.48 4.76 -13.57
N PRO A 196 -14.70 5.69 -13.00
CA PRO A 196 -13.31 5.90 -13.35
C PRO A 196 -12.47 4.66 -13.00
N ALA A 197 -11.40 4.43 -13.76
CA ALA A 197 -10.45 3.36 -13.49
C ALA A 197 -9.87 3.47 -12.07
N TYR A 198 -9.57 2.33 -11.47
CA TYR A 198 -9.14 2.28 -10.07
C TYR A 198 -8.13 1.16 -9.84
N ASN A 199 -7.30 1.31 -8.86
CA ASN A 199 -6.59 0.21 -8.21
C ASN A 199 -5.89 0.67 -6.93
N ARG A 200 -5.56 -0.32 -6.11
CA ARG A 200 -4.55 -0.21 -5.08
C ARG A 200 -3.30 -0.97 -5.54
N GLY A 201 -2.23 -0.24 -5.84
CA GLY A 201 -0.94 -0.78 -6.27
C GLY A 201 0.06 0.34 -6.49
N ALA A 202 1.35 0.05 -6.32
CA ALA A 202 2.37 1.06 -6.47
C ALA A 202 2.44 1.56 -7.92
N MET A 203 2.28 2.88 -8.08
CA MET A 203 2.67 3.59 -9.30
C MET A 203 4.19 3.65 -9.40
N TYR A 204 4.71 3.87 -10.60
CA TYR A 204 6.14 4.03 -10.84
C TYR A 204 6.40 5.17 -11.84
N GLU A 205 7.34 6.06 -11.52
CA GLU A 205 7.84 7.06 -12.47
C GLU A 205 9.02 6.48 -13.24
N GLY A 206 8.81 6.22 -14.53
CA GLY A 206 9.80 5.69 -15.44
C GLY A 206 10.98 6.63 -15.70
N LYS A 207 12.06 6.13 -16.26
CA LYS A 207 13.28 6.91 -16.58
C LYS A 207 13.00 8.14 -17.46
N ASP A 208 11.99 8.03 -18.32
CA ASP A 208 11.55 9.07 -19.25
C ASP A 208 10.57 10.09 -18.66
N GLY A 209 10.19 9.93 -17.38
CA GLY A 209 9.27 10.83 -16.68
C GLY A 209 7.80 10.45 -16.78
N ARG A 210 7.46 9.41 -17.55
CA ARG A 210 6.10 8.86 -17.57
C ARG A 210 5.78 8.21 -16.23
N VAL A 211 4.54 8.34 -15.79
CA VAL A 211 4.04 7.66 -14.59
C VAL A 211 3.17 6.49 -15.04
N PHE A 212 3.55 5.30 -14.61
CA PHE A 212 2.83 4.05 -14.88
C PHE A 212 1.91 3.72 -13.69
N TRP A 213 0.67 3.38 -14.00
CA TRP A 213 -0.31 2.92 -13.01
C TRP A 213 -1.12 1.76 -13.56
N VAL A 214 -1.04 0.61 -12.91
CA VAL A 214 -1.87 -0.53 -13.28
C VAL A 214 -3.20 -0.44 -12.52
N VAL A 215 -4.29 -0.54 -13.26
CA VAL A 215 -5.67 -0.42 -12.77
C VAL A 215 -6.44 -1.71 -13.02
N ALA A 216 -7.51 -1.93 -12.28
CA ALA A 216 -8.39 -3.07 -12.44
C ALA A 216 -9.69 -2.67 -13.16
N ALA A 217 -10.27 -3.62 -13.87
CA ALA A 217 -11.58 -3.48 -14.51
C ALA A 217 -12.37 -4.77 -14.38
N SER A 218 -13.66 -4.67 -14.06
CA SER A 218 -14.58 -5.80 -13.95
C SER A 218 -15.02 -6.28 -15.33
N GLU A 219 -15.06 -7.59 -15.54
CA GLU A 219 -15.57 -8.16 -16.80
C GLU A 219 -17.10 -8.16 -16.84
N ALA A 220 -17.66 -7.80 -18.00
CA ALA A 220 -19.09 -7.64 -18.22
C ALA A 220 -19.95 -8.86 -17.81
N ASN A 221 -19.45 -10.05 -18.08
CA ASN A 221 -20.19 -11.29 -17.83
C ASN A 221 -19.82 -11.97 -16.49
N LYS A 222 -18.89 -11.38 -15.75
CA LYS A 222 -18.37 -11.91 -14.48
C LYS A 222 -18.00 -10.77 -13.54
N PRO A 223 -18.97 -10.08 -12.91
CA PRO A 223 -18.73 -8.83 -12.19
C PRO A 223 -17.77 -8.95 -10.98
N LYS A 224 -17.49 -10.17 -10.50
CA LYS A 224 -16.48 -10.43 -9.47
C LYS A 224 -15.10 -10.74 -10.04
N LYS A 225 -14.99 -10.88 -11.36
CA LYS A 225 -13.72 -11.15 -12.05
C LYS A 225 -13.15 -9.85 -12.59
N THR A 226 -11.91 -9.61 -12.30
CA THR A 226 -11.18 -8.41 -12.73
C THR A 226 -9.97 -8.79 -13.59
N THR A 227 -9.72 -7.94 -14.58
CA THR A 227 -8.51 -7.90 -15.39
C THR A 227 -7.72 -6.65 -15.05
N THR A 228 -6.42 -6.63 -15.34
CA THR A 228 -5.57 -5.49 -15.04
C THR A 228 -5.03 -4.84 -16.31
N HIS A 229 -4.95 -3.52 -16.28
CA HIS A 229 -4.67 -2.67 -17.43
C HIS A 229 -3.68 -1.58 -17.05
N LEU A 230 -2.83 -1.17 -17.99
CA LEU A 230 -1.86 -0.11 -17.79
C LEU A 230 -2.44 1.24 -18.21
N LEU A 231 -2.39 2.21 -17.30
CA LEU A 231 -2.54 3.63 -17.58
C LEU A 231 -1.17 4.32 -17.51
N ILE A 232 -0.98 5.32 -18.37
CA ILE A 232 0.24 6.14 -18.43
C ILE A 232 -0.15 7.61 -18.32
N SER A 233 0.56 8.35 -17.47
CA SER A 233 0.51 9.81 -17.40
C SER A 233 1.83 10.40 -17.87
N GLU A 234 1.75 11.41 -18.78
CA GLU A 234 2.90 12.16 -19.30
C GLU A 234 3.02 13.57 -18.67
N ASP A 235 2.05 13.93 -17.82
CA ASP A 235 1.89 15.26 -17.23
C ASP A 235 1.83 15.23 -15.70
N LYS A 236 2.54 14.27 -15.10
CA LYS A 236 2.70 14.13 -13.64
C LYS A 236 1.36 13.89 -12.90
N GLY A 237 0.53 13.04 -13.49
CA GLY A 237 -0.72 12.56 -12.91
C GLY A 237 -1.91 13.48 -13.09
N LEU A 238 -1.82 14.53 -13.95
CA LEU A 238 -2.95 15.41 -14.26
C LEU A 238 -3.93 14.74 -15.23
N THR A 239 -3.39 14.00 -16.21
CA THR A 239 -4.20 13.19 -17.12
C THR A 239 -3.63 11.79 -17.27
N TRP A 240 -4.48 10.83 -17.62
CA TRP A 240 -4.12 9.43 -17.76
C TRP A 240 -4.65 8.89 -19.09
N LYS A 241 -3.82 8.09 -19.78
CA LYS A 241 -4.15 7.44 -21.03
C LYS A 241 -4.06 5.92 -20.88
N TYR A 242 -5.02 5.22 -21.47
CA TYR A 242 -4.97 3.77 -21.58
C TYR A 242 -3.79 3.34 -22.47
N SER A 243 -3.07 2.31 -22.08
CA SER A 243 -1.98 1.74 -22.86
C SER A 243 -2.27 0.31 -23.30
N SER A 244 -2.44 -0.63 -22.38
CA SER A 244 -2.55 -2.04 -22.72
C SER A 244 -3.21 -2.87 -21.62
N VAL A 245 -3.61 -4.11 -21.97
CA VAL A 245 -3.93 -5.16 -21.01
C VAL A 245 -2.63 -5.65 -20.37
N VAL A 246 -2.60 -5.76 -19.04
CA VAL A 246 -1.46 -6.29 -18.27
C VAL A 246 -1.65 -7.78 -18.00
N ALA A 247 -2.82 -8.16 -17.47
CA ALA A 247 -3.16 -9.55 -17.23
C ALA A 247 -4.68 -9.76 -17.31
N ALA A 248 -5.06 -10.80 -18.02
CA ALA A 248 -6.41 -11.34 -18.11
C ALA A 248 -6.33 -12.88 -18.15
N ASP A 249 -7.29 -13.56 -17.54
CA ASP A 249 -7.35 -15.02 -17.54
C ASP A 249 -8.79 -15.51 -17.40
N GLU A 250 -9.13 -16.68 -17.96
CA GLU A 250 -10.49 -17.22 -17.86
C GLU A 250 -10.83 -17.75 -16.47
N LYS A 251 -9.83 -18.22 -15.71
CA LYS A 251 -9.99 -18.86 -14.40
C LYS A 251 -9.51 -18.02 -13.24
N GLY A 252 -8.56 -17.13 -13.48
CA GLY A 252 -7.98 -16.23 -12.48
C GLY A 252 -8.55 -14.83 -12.55
N SER A 253 -8.48 -14.09 -11.43
CA SER A 253 -8.83 -12.68 -11.32
C SER A 253 -7.61 -11.92 -10.81
N PHE A 254 -7.32 -10.76 -11.38
CA PHE A 254 -6.17 -9.93 -11.00
C PHE A 254 -6.64 -8.54 -10.58
N ASN A 255 -6.08 -8.05 -9.48
CA ASN A 255 -6.31 -6.71 -8.97
C ASN A 255 -5.04 -6.15 -8.32
N GLU A 256 -5.09 -5.20 -7.45
CA GLU A 256 -4.04 -4.64 -6.57
C GLU A 256 -2.59 -4.88 -7.05
N THR A 257 -2.31 -4.47 -8.28
CA THR A 257 -1.07 -4.71 -9.00
C THR A 257 -0.13 -3.54 -8.86
N SER A 258 1.10 -3.79 -8.43
CA SER A 258 2.20 -2.82 -8.41
C SER A 258 3.05 -2.91 -9.67
N VAL A 259 3.58 -1.78 -10.12
CA VAL A 259 4.41 -1.70 -11.32
C VAL A 259 5.83 -1.20 -10.99
N TYR A 260 6.80 -1.68 -11.74
CA TYR A 260 8.22 -1.36 -11.59
C TYR A 260 8.92 -1.34 -12.94
N GLU A 261 9.82 -0.39 -13.18
CA GLU A 261 10.69 -0.37 -14.38
C GLU A 261 12.08 -0.89 -14.04
N THR A 262 12.55 -1.89 -14.78
CA THR A 262 13.88 -2.48 -14.58
C THR A 262 15.00 -1.58 -15.14
N PRO A 263 16.29 -1.81 -14.80
CA PRO A 263 17.41 -1.11 -15.42
C PRO A 263 17.44 -1.21 -16.95
N LYS A 264 17.01 -2.32 -17.53
CA LYS A 264 16.91 -2.47 -19.00
C LYS A 264 15.73 -1.69 -19.60
N GLY A 265 14.77 -1.27 -18.81
CA GLY A 265 13.58 -0.55 -19.26
C GLY A 265 12.33 -1.42 -19.43
N ASP A 266 12.40 -2.69 -19.03
CA ASP A 266 11.22 -3.53 -19.00
C ASP A 266 10.25 -3.02 -17.91
N ILE A 267 8.95 -3.05 -18.19
CA ILE A 267 7.91 -2.76 -17.21
C ILE A 267 7.44 -4.09 -16.62
N VAL A 268 7.64 -4.27 -15.31
CA VAL A 268 7.24 -5.45 -14.56
C VAL A 268 6.02 -5.14 -13.72
N ALA A 269 4.98 -5.97 -13.81
CA ALA A 269 3.77 -5.89 -13.02
C ALA A 269 3.73 -7.06 -12.02
N PHE A 270 3.66 -6.74 -10.73
CA PHE A 270 3.49 -7.69 -9.64
C PHE A 270 2.01 -7.81 -9.32
N LEU A 271 1.40 -8.91 -9.71
CA LEU A 271 -0.04 -9.12 -9.76
C LEU A 271 -0.53 -9.81 -8.48
N ARG A 272 -1.48 -9.18 -7.78
CA ARG A 272 -2.32 -9.90 -6.82
C ARG A 272 -3.32 -10.74 -7.59
N SER A 273 -3.35 -12.04 -7.33
CA SER A 273 -4.36 -12.94 -7.86
C SER A 273 -5.47 -13.21 -6.82
N ALA A 274 -6.67 -13.47 -7.31
CA ALA A 274 -7.74 -14.13 -6.60
C ALA A 274 -8.12 -15.42 -7.37
N GLU A 275 -8.68 -16.40 -6.67
CA GLU A 275 -9.08 -17.69 -7.25
C GLU A 275 -7.89 -18.57 -7.75
N LEU A 276 -6.66 -18.19 -7.41
CA LEU A 276 -5.43 -18.93 -7.68
C LEU A 276 -4.67 -19.29 -6.39
N ASP A 277 -5.38 -19.51 -5.29
CA ASP A 277 -4.80 -19.85 -3.98
C ASP A 277 -3.77 -18.82 -3.49
N ASP A 278 -4.09 -17.52 -3.63
CA ASP A 278 -3.25 -16.38 -3.28
C ASP A 278 -1.82 -16.42 -3.86
N GLN A 279 -1.64 -17.15 -4.97
CA GLN A 279 -0.35 -17.19 -5.67
C GLN A 279 0.06 -15.80 -6.14
N ALA A 280 1.26 -15.37 -5.77
CA ALA A 280 1.89 -14.20 -6.35
C ALA A 280 2.12 -14.45 -7.85
N CYS A 281 1.76 -13.47 -8.68
CA CYS A 281 1.92 -13.56 -10.13
C CYS A 281 2.70 -12.37 -10.67
N ILE A 282 3.27 -12.51 -11.86
CA ILE A 282 4.09 -11.49 -12.52
C ILE A 282 3.77 -11.44 -14.02
N ALA A 283 3.80 -10.25 -14.58
CA ALA A 283 3.77 -10.04 -16.03
C ALA A 283 4.83 -9.00 -16.44
N ARG A 284 5.31 -9.06 -17.68
CA ARG A 284 6.40 -8.22 -18.17
C ARG A 284 6.10 -7.66 -19.55
N SER A 285 6.42 -6.39 -19.74
CA SER A 285 6.48 -5.70 -21.02
C SER A 285 7.93 -5.32 -21.34
N THR A 286 8.38 -5.59 -22.55
CA THR A 286 9.71 -5.22 -23.05
C THR A 286 9.67 -4.09 -24.07
N ASP A 287 8.51 -3.48 -24.30
CA ASP A 287 8.25 -2.44 -25.29
C ASP A 287 7.68 -1.14 -24.69
N GLY A 288 7.97 -0.90 -23.38
CA GLY A 288 7.58 0.31 -22.68
C GLY A 288 6.10 0.35 -22.28
N GLY A 289 5.47 -0.81 -22.09
CA GLY A 289 4.09 -0.94 -21.63
C GLY A 289 3.05 -0.99 -22.76
N LYS A 290 3.47 -1.14 -24.02
CA LYS A 290 2.55 -1.28 -25.16
C LYS A 290 1.89 -2.66 -25.20
N HIS A 291 2.65 -3.70 -24.84
CA HIS A 291 2.18 -5.07 -24.74
C HIS A 291 2.81 -5.75 -23.54
N PHE A 292 2.06 -6.60 -22.85
CA PHE A 292 2.58 -7.49 -21.81
C PHE A 292 2.58 -8.93 -22.32
N GLY A 293 3.64 -9.66 -21.99
CA GLY A 293 3.71 -11.10 -22.19
C GLY A 293 2.70 -11.84 -21.29
N LYS A 294 2.59 -13.15 -21.47
CA LYS A 294 1.74 -13.99 -20.62
C LYS A 294 2.19 -13.85 -19.17
N TRP A 295 1.23 -13.69 -18.26
CA TRP A 295 1.48 -13.72 -16.83
C TRP A 295 1.92 -15.13 -16.37
N GLU A 296 2.69 -15.20 -15.30
CA GLU A 296 3.14 -16.45 -14.70
C GLU A 296 3.09 -16.40 -13.18
N LYS A 297 2.98 -17.57 -12.54
CA LYS A 297 3.06 -17.72 -11.09
C LYS A 297 4.51 -17.56 -10.63
N MET A 298 4.73 -16.84 -9.55
CA MET A 298 6.05 -16.63 -8.97
C MET A 298 6.52 -17.79 -8.07
N GLY A 299 5.66 -18.78 -7.81
CA GLY A 299 6.00 -19.97 -7.03
C GLY A 299 5.86 -19.81 -5.51
N PHE A 300 5.20 -18.75 -5.05
CA PHE A 300 4.88 -18.54 -3.63
C PHE A 300 3.53 -17.83 -3.46
N GLN A 301 2.96 -17.95 -2.26
CA GLN A 301 1.75 -17.24 -1.86
C GLN A 301 2.10 -15.91 -1.23
N GLY A 302 1.32 -14.87 -1.49
CA GLY A 302 1.47 -13.55 -0.86
C GLY A 302 0.91 -12.42 -1.69
N HIS A 303 0.28 -11.44 -1.03
CA HIS A 303 -0.36 -10.30 -1.66
C HIS A 303 -0.79 -9.20 -0.66
N PRO A 304 -1.02 -7.95 -1.14
CA PRO A 304 -0.46 -7.41 -2.37
C PRO A 304 1.05 -7.25 -2.26
N MET A 305 1.70 -7.01 -3.39
CA MET A 305 3.16 -6.86 -3.48
C MET A 305 3.55 -5.42 -3.78
N GLN A 306 4.73 -5.00 -3.29
CA GLN A 306 5.37 -3.75 -3.69
C GLN A 306 6.87 -3.99 -3.86
N ALA A 307 7.43 -3.48 -4.96
CA ALA A 307 8.84 -3.58 -5.31
C ALA A 307 9.55 -2.25 -5.07
N MET A 308 10.71 -2.30 -4.42
CA MET A 308 11.57 -1.15 -4.20
C MET A 308 13.00 -1.46 -4.64
N ARG A 309 13.59 -0.59 -5.49
CA ARG A 309 14.99 -0.71 -5.87
C ARG A 309 15.90 -0.33 -4.71
N LEU A 310 16.86 -1.19 -4.41
CA LEU A 310 17.92 -0.96 -3.45
C LEU A 310 19.08 -0.16 -4.07
N PRO A 311 19.97 0.46 -3.26
CA PRO A 311 21.12 1.21 -3.78
C PRO A 311 22.07 0.39 -4.65
N ASP A 312 22.15 -0.92 -4.42
CA ASP A 312 22.98 -1.87 -5.20
C ASP A 312 22.26 -2.46 -6.43
N GLN A 313 21.11 -1.88 -6.79
CA GLN A 313 20.23 -2.25 -7.90
C GLN A 313 19.39 -3.52 -7.69
N ARG A 314 19.62 -4.32 -6.65
CA ARG A 314 18.69 -5.39 -6.28
C ARG A 314 17.29 -4.82 -5.97
N VAL A 315 16.28 -5.66 -5.97
CA VAL A 315 14.88 -5.25 -5.72
C VAL A 315 14.38 -5.94 -4.46
N LEU A 316 13.98 -5.15 -3.47
CA LEU A 316 13.23 -5.65 -2.32
C LEU A 316 11.76 -5.74 -2.72
N LEU A 317 11.23 -6.96 -2.79
CA LEU A 317 9.81 -7.25 -2.99
C LEU A 317 9.20 -7.59 -1.63
N VAL A 318 8.24 -6.78 -1.18
CA VAL A 318 7.51 -6.98 0.08
C VAL A 318 6.07 -7.38 -0.17
N TYR A 319 5.51 -8.25 0.68
CA TYR A 319 4.14 -8.75 0.54
C TYR A 319 3.52 -9.18 1.86
N GLY A 320 2.18 -9.11 1.94
CA GLY A 320 1.42 -9.67 3.03
C GLY A 320 1.29 -11.19 2.89
N TYR A 321 1.39 -11.90 4.00
CA TYR A 321 1.16 -13.34 4.06
C TYR A 321 -0.04 -13.62 4.95
N ARG A 322 -1.17 -13.98 4.33
CA ARG A 322 -2.48 -14.13 4.97
C ARG A 322 -2.87 -15.58 5.24
N HIS A 323 -1.89 -16.47 5.24
CA HIS A 323 -1.98 -17.84 5.71
C HIS A 323 -1.31 -17.97 7.08
N LYS A 324 -1.60 -19.04 7.82
CA LYS A 324 -0.92 -19.27 9.12
C LYS A 324 0.53 -19.74 8.90
N PRO A 325 1.50 -19.19 9.62
CA PRO A 325 1.40 -18.05 10.53
C PRO A 325 1.24 -16.73 9.79
N PHE A 326 0.21 -15.93 10.19
CA PHE A 326 -0.09 -14.66 9.56
C PHE A 326 1.05 -13.65 9.74
N GLY A 327 1.42 -12.94 8.67
CA GLY A 327 2.56 -12.05 8.81
C GLY A 327 2.90 -11.23 7.57
N ILE A 328 4.13 -10.73 7.57
CA ILE A 328 4.73 -9.93 6.51
C ILE A 328 5.99 -10.63 6.03
N ARG A 329 6.17 -10.68 4.72
CA ARG A 329 7.28 -11.37 4.07
C ARG A 329 7.96 -10.44 3.07
N ALA A 330 9.19 -10.81 2.70
CA ALA A 330 9.94 -10.15 1.65
C ALA A 330 10.80 -11.15 0.87
N ARG A 331 11.28 -10.71 -0.30
CA ARG A 331 12.32 -11.38 -1.10
C ARG A 331 13.25 -10.32 -1.66
N ILE A 332 14.51 -10.66 -1.85
CA ILE A 332 15.46 -9.82 -2.59
C ILE A 332 15.67 -10.45 -3.96
N LEU A 333 15.24 -9.72 -5.00
CA LEU A 333 15.37 -10.14 -6.39
C LEU A 333 16.57 -9.45 -7.04
N ASN A 334 17.06 -10.02 -8.14
CA ASN A 334 18.00 -9.33 -9.00
C ASN A 334 17.35 -8.07 -9.62
N ALA A 335 18.18 -7.19 -10.20
CA ALA A 335 17.72 -5.90 -10.74
C ALA A 335 16.63 -6.01 -11.81
N GLU A 336 16.62 -7.11 -12.55
CA GLU A 336 15.67 -7.37 -13.64
C GLU A 336 14.46 -8.20 -13.19
N CYS A 337 14.38 -8.57 -11.89
CA CYS A 337 13.30 -9.38 -11.31
C CYS A 337 13.04 -10.70 -12.08
N THR A 338 14.12 -11.40 -12.46
CA THR A 338 14.03 -12.68 -13.21
C THR A 338 14.25 -13.92 -12.35
N ASP A 339 14.75 -13.76 -11.13
CA ASP A 339 15.08 -14.84 -10.18
C ASP A 339 14.00 -15.05 -9.10
N PHE A 340 12.79 -14.53 -9.32
CA PHE A 340 11.69 -14.52 -8.34
C PHE A 340 11.33 -15.91 -7.83
N ALA A 341 11.47 -16.96 -8.66
CA ALA A 341 11.16 -18.33 -8.29
C ALA A 341 12.19 -18.95 -7.32
N THR A 342 13.43 -18.45 -7.33
CA THR A 342 14.56 -18.98 -6.53
C THR A 342 14.98 -18.08 -5.39
N ALA A 343 14.55 -16.82 -5.38
CA ALA A 343 14.84 -15.86 -4.32
C ALA A 343 14.28 -16.37 -2.98
N LYS A 344 15.14 -16.37 -1.95
CA LYS A 344 14.75 -16.85 -0.61
C LYS A 344 13.75 -15.91 0.06
N GLU A 345 12.81 -16.49 0.79
CA GLU A 345 11.87 -15.75 1.63
C GLU A 345 12.55 -15.19 2.87
N ILE A 346 12.19 -13.95 3.21
CA ILE A 346 12.57 -13.26 4.44
C ILE A 346 11.30 -13.03 5.26
N VAL A 347 11.25 -13.62 6.45
CA VAL A 347 10.12 -13.48 7.38
C VAL A 347 10.31 -12.22 8.22
N LEU A 348 9.52 -11.17 7.98
CA LEU A 348 9.56 -9.92 8.74
C LEU A 348 8.72 -10.02 10.02
N ARG A 349 7.50 -10.55 9.90
CA ARG A 349 6.55 -10.81 10.98
C ARG A 349 5.84 -12.14 10.73
N GLU A 350 5.51 -12.87 11.80
CA GLU A 350 4.72 -14.10 11.78
C GLU A 350 3.81 -14.25 13.01
N ASP A 351 3.60 -13.15 13.71
CA ASP A 351 2.85 -13.05 14.96
C ASP A 351 1.52 -12.31 14.78
N GLY A 352 0.96 -12.30 13.55
CA GLY A 352 -0.33 -11.70 13.28
C GLY A 352 -1.49 -12.44 13.95
N GLY A 353 -2.39 -11.70 14.60
CA GLY A 353 -3.55 -12.22 15.30
C GLY A 353 -4.70 -12.67 14.38
N GLY A 354 -4.61 -12.41 13.08
CA GLY A 354 -5.61 -12.79 12.09
C GLY A 354 -5.23 -12.40 10.67
N TYR A 355 -6.01 -12.84 9.70
CA TYR A 355 -5.76 -12.63 8.26
C TYR A 355 -5.87 -11.16 7.81
N ASP A 356 -6.50 -10.30 8.62
CA ASP A 356 -6.70 -8.89 8.32
C ASP A 356 -5.47 -8.06 8.70
N ILE A 357 -4.42 -8.22 7.91
CA ILE A 357 -3.08 -7.64 8.01
C ILE A 357 -2.48 -7.48 6.61
N GLY A 358 -1.32 -6.83 6.51
CA GLY A 358 -0.52 -6.83 5.29
C GLY A 358 -0.41 -5.48 4.62
N TYR A 359 -0.50 -5.47 3.30
CA TYR A 359 -0.32 -4.29 2.46
C TYR A 359 1.02 -3.59 2.72
N PRO A 360 2.13 -4.32 2.68
CA PRO A 360 3.43 -3.74 2.97
C PRO A 360 3.89 -2.79 1.86
N TRP A 361 4.64 -1.78 2.28
CA TRP A 361 5.25 -0.80 1.38
C TRP A 361 6.60 -0.38 1.93
N ALA A 362 7.64 -0.42 1.11
CA ALA A 362 9.02 -0.19 1.52
C ALA A 362 9.54 1.17 1.08
N VAL A 363 10.40 1.76 1.91
CA VAL A 363 11.13 2.99 1.59
C VAL A 363 12.56 2.92 2.13
N GLN A 364 13.51 3.47 1.39
CA GLN A 364 14.91 3.57 1.81
C GLN A 364 15.07 4.63 2.90
N LEU A 365 15.54 4.26 4.10
CA LEU A 365 15.86 5.21 5.17
C LEU A 365 17.23 5.86 4.95
N ASN A 366 18.23 5.03 4.67
CA ASN A 366 19.62 5.43 4.36
C ASN A 366 20.27 4.35 3.50
N ASN A 367 21.56 4.46 3.21
CA ASN A 367 22.26 3.54 2.30
C ASN A 367 22.22 2.06 2.71
N LYS A 368 21.88 1.74 3.95
CA LYS A 368 21.83 0.37 4.47
C LYS A 368 20.48 -0.04 5.03
N GLN A 369 19.64 0.92 5.41
CA GLN A 369 18.42 0.64 6.12
C GLN A 369 17.18 0.94 5.29
N VAL A 370 16.21 0.06 5.42
CA VAL A 370 14.90 0.13 4.79
C VAL A 370 13.82 0.06 5.86
N LEU A 371 12.79 0.89 5.74
CA LEU A 371 11.56 0.77 6.49
C LEU A 371 10.51 0.09 5.61
N VAL A 372 9.94 -1.00 6.10
CA VAL A 372 8.77 -1.66 5.51
C VAL A 372 7.58 -1.35 6.40
N THR A 373 6.63 -0.57 5.89
CA THR A 373 5.37 -0.23 6.59
C THR A 373 4.27 -1.21 6.21
N TYR A 374 3.34 -1.48 7.11
CA TYR A 374 2.19 -2.36 6.88
C TYR A 374 1.11 -2.07 7.92
N TYR A 375 -0.13 -2.53 7.70
CA TYR A 375 -1.07 -2.58 8.81
C TYR A 375 -1.08 -3.98 9.44
N PHE A 376 -1.35 -3.99 10.75
CA PHE A 376 -1.20 -5.20 11.55
C PHE A 376 -2.24 -5.27 12.66
N ASN A 377 -2.43 -6.47 13.19
CA ASN A 377 -3.13 -6.70 14.43
C ASN A 377 -2.46 -7.83 15.21
N ILE A 378 -2.59 -7.78 16.54
CA ILE A 378 -2.17 -8.84 17.45
C ILE A 378 -3.45 -9.33 18.14
N ASP A 379 -3.61 -10.65 18.27
CA ASP A 379 -4.78 -11.29 18.91
C ASP A 379 -6.14 -10.81 18.36
N ASN A 380 -6.19 -10.52 17.07
CA ASN A 380 -7.34 -9.94 16.38
C ASN A 380 -7.83 -8.61 17.01
N GLY A 381 -6.92 -7.90 17.66
CA GLY A 381 -7.15 -6.61 18.33
C GLY A 381 -7.29 -5.43 17.37
N THR A 382 -6.92 -4.23 17.84
CA THR A 382 -6.95 -2.99 17.07
C THR A 382 -6.04 -3.07 15.84
N ARG A 383 -6.56 -2.69 14.67
CA ARG A 383 -5.73 -2.54 13.47
C ARG A 383 -4.95 -1.25 13.60
N HIS A 384 -3.65 -1.36 13.45
CA HIS A 384 -2.72 -0.26 13.59
C HIS A 384 -1.71 -0.25 12.44
N ILE A 385 -1.05 0.87 12.23
CA ILE A 385 0.04 0.98 11.27
C ILE A 385 1.34 0.71 11.99
N ALA A 386 2.07 -0.27 11.51
CA ALA A 386 3.36 -0.69 12.03
C ALA A 386 4.42 -0.68 10.92
N GLY A 387 5.65 -0.92 11.29
CA GLY A 387 6.74 -1.09 10.35
C GLY A 387 7.84 -1.98 10.91
N THR A 388 8.67 -2.50 10.02
CA THR A 388 9.90 -3.21 10.33
C THR A 388 11.08 -2.48 9.69
N ILE A 389 12.11 -2.17 10.47
CA ILE A 389 13.37 -1.64 9.95
C ILE A 389 14.32 -2.80 9.72
N LEU A 390 14.78 -2.91 8.47
CA LEU A 390 15.79 -3.87 8.03
C LEU A 390 17.10 -3.17 7.76
N GLU A 391 18.21 -3.83 8.07
CA GLU A 391 19.52 -3.54 7.50
C GLU A 391 19.80 -4.51 6.37
N ILE A 392 20.16 -3.98 5.20
CA ILE A 392 20.46 -4.76 4.00
C ILE A 392 21.88 -4.43 3.58
N GLY A 393 22.78 -5.41 3.74
CA GLY A 393 24.15 -5.37 3.26
C GLY A 393 24.26 -5.78 1.78
N LYS A 394 25.46 -5.62 1.25
CA LYS A 394 25.82 -6.04 -0.11
C LYS A 394 25.84 -7.58 -0.24
#